data_7ad8e61692e9d862049e06cc3a7d824f
#
_entry.id   7ad8e61692e9d862049e06cc3a7d824f
#
_cell.length_a   1.000
_cell.length_b   1.000
_cell.length_c   1.000
_cell.angle_alpha   90.00
_cell.angle_beta   90.00
_cell.angle_gamma   90.00
#
_symmetry.space_group_name_H-M   'P 1'
#
loop_
_entity.id
_entity.type
_entity.pdbx_description
1 polymer ?
#
loop_
_entity_poly.entity_id
_entity_poly.type
_entity_poly.pdbx_seq_one_letter_code
_entity_poly.pdbx_strand_id
1 'polypeptide(L)'
;MNDQEFDWCIEQTLFAFEEGKPLNMILDDGGDLTNMVLDNYPELVKDIKGLSEETTTGVHRLYERMKNGTLPMPAININDSVTKSKFDNKYGCKESLVDAIRRSTDVMMAGKVAVVAGYGDVGKGSAASLQGAGARVIVTEIDPICALQAAMDGFEVKKMENAVSEADIVVTATGNKDIIKGQHFELMKDKTIVCNIGHFDNEIDVAWLDSNHGNTKTTIKPQVDMYTVNDKDIILLAEGRLVNLGCATGHPSFVMSNSFTNQTLAQLELWNNSDNYKNEVYMLPKHLDEKVALLHLAKIGVELESLSNDQADYIGVKVEGPYKPEYYLSLIHI
;
A
#
# COMPACT_ATOMS: atom_id res chain seq x y z
N MET A 1 11.11 12.13 -14.07
CA MET A 1 12.03 10.97 -14.12
C MET A 1 11.39 9.96 -15.05
N ASN A 2 12.08 9.49 -16.05
CA ASN A 2 11.64 8.41 -16.93
C ASN A 2 12.15 7.05 -16.41
N ASP A 3 11.75 5.94 -17.04
CA ASP A 3 12.12 4.59 -16.58
C ASP A 3 13.63 4.36 -16.55
N GLN A 4 14.37 4.86 -17.54
CA GLN A 4 15.83 4.76 -17.60
C GLN A 4 16.52 5.52 -16.45
N GLU A 5 16.00 6.68 -16.10
CA GLU A 5 16.52 7.44 -14.95
C GLU A 5 16.20 6.76 -13.63
N PHE A 6 15.04 6.08 -13.54
CA PHE A 6 14.65 5.28 -12.37
C PHE A 6 15.57 4.08 -12.21
N ASP A 7 15.78 3.30 -13.25
CA ASP A 7 16.69 2.14 -13.25
C ASP A 7 18.11 2.58 -12.88
N TRP A 8 18.58 3.68 -13.44
CA TRP A 8 19.90 4.24 -13.09
C TRP A 8 20.00 4.58 -11.60
N CYS A 9 18.95 5.14 -10.98
CA CYS A 9 18.95 5.41 -9.54
C CYS A 9 19.08 4.14 -8.70
N ILE A 10 18.41 3.05 -9.11
CA ILE A 10 18.53 1.74 -8.45
C ILE A 10 19.95 1.22 -8.57
N GLU A 11 20.55 1.26 -9.76
CA GLU A 11 21.93 0.85 -9.98
C GLU A 11 22.92 1.65 -9.09
N GLN A 12 22.74 2.98 -8.96
CA GLN A 12 23.58 3.77 -8.07
C GLN A 12 23.48 3.30 -6.61
N THR A 13 22.31 2.81 -6.19
CA THR A 13 22.11 2.26 -4.85
C THR A 13 22.86 0.93 -4.67
N LEU A 14 22.83 0.05 -5.67
CA LEU A 14 23.53 -1.23 -5.65
C LEU A 14 25.04 -1.09 -5.51
N PHE A 15 25.61 -0.09 -6.17
CA PHE A 15 27.06 0.15 -6.23
C PHE A 15 27.53 1.32 -5.38
N ALA A 16 26.72 1.77 -4.41
CA ALA A 16 27.05 2.86 -3.50
C ALA A 16 28.15 2.50 -2.46
N PHE A 17 28.52 1.23 -2.33
CA PHE A 17 29.45 0.76 -1.34
C PHE A 17 30.92 0.91 -1.79
N GLU A 18 31.82 1.01 -0.83
CA GLU A 18 33.26 1.01 -1.08
C GLU A 18 33.72 -0.31 -1.70
N GLU A 19 34.80 -0.25 -2.49
CA GLU A 19 35.42 -1.44 -3.07
C GLU A 19 35.73 -2.49 -1.98
N GLY A 20 35.33 -3.74 -2.24
CA GLY A 20 35.49 -4.86 -1.30
C GLY A 20 34.43 -4.95 -0.20
N LYS A 21 33.41 -4.07 -0.22
CA LYS A 21 32.24 -4.14 0.66
C LYS A 21 30.98 -4.41 -0.17
N PRO A 22 30.65 -5.68 -0.42
CA PRO A 22 29.49 -6.03 -1.25
C PRO A 22 28.17 -5.69 -0.57
N LEU A 23 27.09 -5.58 -1.37
CA LEU A 23 25.73 -5.58 -0.90
C LEU A 23 25.47 -6.86 -0.10
N ASN A 24 24.98 -6.76 1.13
CA ASN A 24 24.83 -7.92 2.02
C ASN A 24 23.42 -8.11 2.59
N MET A 25 22.56 -7.13 2.44
CA MET A 25 21.13 -7.15 2.80
C MET A 25 20.35 -6.30 1.82
N ILE A 26 19.10 -6.67 1.55
CA ILE A 26 18.17 -5.85 0.77
C ILE A 26 16.99 -5.43 1.66
N LEU A 27 16.63 -4.16 1.59
CA LEU A 27 15.35 -3.62 2.01
C LEU A 27 14.71 -3.03 0.77
N ASP A 28 13.53 -3.53 0.39
CA ASP A 28 12.85 -3.15 -0.84
C ASP A 28 11.40 -2.73 -0.59
N ASP A 29 10.86 -1.97 -1.52
CA ASP A 29 9.47 -1.50 -1.52
C ASP A 29 8.91 -1.56 -2.95
N GLY A 30 8.33 -2.70 -3.30
CA GLY A 30 7.79 -3.00 -4.62
C GLY A 30 8.59 -4.04 -5.41
N GLY A 31 9.80 -4.41 -4.96
CA GLY A 31 10.60 -5.48 -5.52
C GLY A 31 11.46 -5.09 -6.71
N ASP A 32 11.60 -3.79 -7.03
CA ASP A 32 12.35 -3.35 -8.21
C ASP A 32 13.87 -3.52 -8.00
N LEU A 33 14.39 -3.14 -6.83
CA LEU A 33 15.79 -3.39 -6.46
C LEU A 33 16.11 -4.89 -6.45
N THR A 34 15.25 -5.69 -5.82
CA THR A 34 15.38 -7.14 -5.74
C THR A 34 15.41 -7.78 -7.12
N ASN A 35 14.46 -7.39 -7.99
CA ASN A 35 14.41 -7.93 -9.34
C ASN A 35 15.64 -7.53 -10.16
N MET A 36 16.09 -6.29 -10.05
CA MET A 36 17.31 -5.84 -10.72
C MET A 36 18.53 -6.66 -10.27
N VAL A 37 18.69 -6.93 -8.98
CA VAL A 37 19.79 -7.79 -8.47
C VAL A 37 19.67 -9.20 -9.04
N LEU A 38 18.49 -9.81 -8.98
CA LEU A 38 18.32 -11.22 -9.38
C LEU A 38 18.42 -11.44 -10.88
N ASP A 39 17.99 -10.47 -11.69
CA ASP A 39 17.92 -10.61 -13.13
C ASP A 39 19.16 -10.04 -13.84
N ASN A 40 19.74 -8.94 -13.34
CA ASN A 40 20.85 -8.24 -14.00
C ASN A 40 22.20 -8.42 -13.30
N TYR A 41 22.23 -8.68 -11.99
CA TYR A 41 23.45 -8.75 -11.16
C TYR A 41 23.46 -9.99 -10.24
N PRO A 42 23.22 -11.20 -10.77
CA PRO A 42 23.09 -12.41 -9.95
C PRO A 42 24.36 -12.77 -9.17
N GLU A 43 25.52 -12.25 -9.56
CA GLU A 43 26.79 -12.44 -8.85
C GLU A 43 26.81 -11.77 -7.47
N LEU A 44 25.95 -10.76 -7.21
CA LEU A 44 25.83 -10.11 -5.90
C LEU A 44 25.13 -10.99 -4.87
N VAL A 45 24.30 -11.92 -5.31
CA VAL A 45 23.46 -12.78 -4.45
C VAL A 45 24.27 -13.55 -3.41
N LYS A 46 25.49 -13.99 -3.76
CA LYS A 46 26.36 -14.79 -2.87
C LYS A 46 26.70 -14.11 -1.54
N ASP A 47 26.66 -12.77 -1.50
CA ASP A 47 27.02 -11.99 -0.33
C ASP A 47 25.77 -11.47 0.43
N ILE A 48 24.56 -11.72 -0.12
CA ILE A 48 23.28 -11.25 0.46
C ILE A 48 22.71 -12.30 1.41
N LYS A 49 22.56 -11.94 2.69
CA LYS A 49 22.02 -12.84 3.72
C LYS A 49 20.50 -12.97 3.69
N GLY A 50 19.81 -11.99 3.13
CA GLY A 50 18.36 -11.99 3.02
C GLY A 50 17.80 -10.62 2.65
N LEU A 51 16.50 -10.57 2.49
CA LEU A 51 15.78 -9.35 2.14
C LEU A 51 14.49 -9.18 2.96
N SER A 52 14.04 -7.94 3.08
CA SER A 52 12.72 -7.60 3.61
C SER A 52 11.97 -6.72 2.63
N GLU A 53 10.67 -7.01 2.46
CA GLU A 53 9.81 -6.36 1.47
C GLU A 53 8.65 -5.62 2.14
N GLU A 54 8.49 -4.35 1.80
CA GLU A 54 7.55 -3.43 2.43
C GLU A 54 6.11 -3.59 1.93
N THR A 55 5.90 -3.87 0.63
CA THR A 55 4.59 -3.65 0.02
C THR A 55 4.03 -4.88 -0.69
N THR A 56 2.71 -4.94 -0.83
CA THR A 56 1.95 -6.06 -1.43
C THR A 56 2.50 -6.49 -2.77
N THR A 57 2.86 -5.55 -3.65
CA THR A 57 3.35 -5.87 -5.00
C THR A 57 4.70 -6.59 -4.97
N GLY A 58 5.64 -6.12 -4.15
CA GLY A 58 6.93 -6.78 -4.01
C GLY A 58 6.79 -8.15 -3.38
N VAL A 59 5.95 -8.28 -2.35
CA VAL A 59 5.62 -9.58 -1.73
C VAL A 59 5.05 -10.57 -2.75
N HIS A 60 4.15 -10.12 -3.63
CA HIS A 60 3.61 -10.98 -4.70
C HIS A 60 4.72 -11.49 -5.64
N ARG A 61 5.61 -10.61 -6.07
CA ARG A 61 6.78 -10.97 -6.89
C ARG A 61 7.70 -11.99 -6.17
N LEU A 62 7.89 -11.85 -4.86
CA LEU A 62 8.68 -12.79 -4.07
C LEU A 62 8.03 -14.18 -3.99
N TYR A 63 6.71 -14.26 -3.79
CA TYR A 63 5.99 -15.53 -3.81
C TYR A 63 6.04 -16.20 -5.18
N GLU A 64 5.96 -15.44 -6.27
CA GLU A 64 6.15 -15.96 -7.62
C GLU A 64 7.56 -16.55 -7.81
N ARG A 65 8.61 -15.83 -7.39
CA ARG A 65 9.99 -16.34 -7.44
C ARG A 65 10.18 -17.59 -6.58
N MET A 66 9.61 -17.60 -5.39
CA MET A 66 9.64 -18.79 -4.52
C MET A 66 8.97 -19.98 -5.19
N LYS A 67 7.77 -19.81 -5.75
CA LYS A 67 7.03 -20.86 -6.47
C LYS A 67 7.81 -21.41 -7.67
N ASN A 68 8.52 -20.55 -8.37
CA ASN A 68 9.32 -20.88 -9.55
C ASN A 68 10.73 -21.41 -9.19
N GLY A 69 11.09 -21.47 -7.91
CA GLY A 69 12.43 -21.91 -7.46
C GLY A 69 13.56 -20.91 -7.82
N THR A 70 13.22 -19.64 -8.04
CA THR A 70 14.16 -18.57 -8.44
C THR A 70 14.40 -17.53 -7.33
N LEU A 71 13.98 -17.81 -6.11
CA LEU A 71 14.32 -17.00 -4.93
C LEU A 71 15.57 -17.59 -4.26
N PRO A 72 16.75 -16.95 -4.36
CA PRO A 72 18.01 -17.54 -3.93
C PRO A 72 18.41 -17.23 -2.49
N MET A 73 17.58 -16.50 -1.74
CA MET A 73 17.83 -16.08 -0.36
C MET A 73 16.52 -16.04 0.45
N PRO A 74 16.58 -16.05 1.79
CA PRO A 74 15.39 -15.85 2.62
C PRO A 74 14.83 -14.44 2.47
N ALA A 75 13.50 -14.33 2.49
CA ALA A 75 12.78 -13.07 2.43
C ALA A 75 11.80 -12.95 3.59
N ILE A 76 11.71 -11.78 4.23
CA ILE A 76 10.67 -11.48 5.21
C ILE A 76 9.65 -10.51 4.59
N ASN A 77 8.41 -10.95 4.55
CA ASN A 77 7.25 -10.16 4.16
C ASN A 77 6.85 -9.24 5.32
N ILE A 78 7.13 -7.96 5.17
CA ILE A 78 6.76 -6.93 6.15
C ILE A 78 5.34 -6.43 5.90
N ASN A 79 4.90 -6.38 4.64
CA ASN A 79 3.56 -5.89 4.31
C ASN A 79 2.46 -6.54 5.15
N ASP A 80 2.55 -7.85 5.38
CA ASP A 80 1.51 -8.62 6.07
C ASP A 80 1.74 -8.72 7.58
N SER A 81 2.80 -8.12 8.13
CA SER A 81 2.90 -7.88 9.57
C SER A 81 1.71 -7.06 10.04
N VAL A 82 1.10 -7.43 11.17
CA VAL A 82 -0.14 -6.76 11.64
C VAL A 82 0.12 -5.29 11.93
N THR A 83 1.25 -4.97 12.55
CA THR A 83 1.65 -3.58 12.85
C THR A 83 2.07 -2.79 11.62
N LYS A 84 2.18 -3.43 10.43
CA LYS A 84 2.33 -2.75 9.15
C LYS A 84 0.98 -2.64 8.43
N SER A 85 0.38 -3.75 8.01
CA SER A 85 -0.80 -3.76 7.16
C SER A 85 -2.03 -3.07 7.77
N LYS A 86 -2.26 -3.29 9.07
CA LYS A 86 -3.40 -2.69 9.79
C LYS A 86 -3.15 -1.25 10.24
N PHE A 87 -1.94 -0.75 10.10
CA PHE A 87 -1.54 0.61 10.49
C PHE A 87 -1.20 1.46 9.26
N ASP A 88 -0.13 1.16 8.55
CA ASP A 88 0.31 1.86 7.34
C ASP A 88 -0.78 1.86 6.27
N ASN A 89 -1.16 0.69 5.76
CA ASN A 89 -2.11 0.59 4.66
C ASN A 89 -3.48 1.17 5.03
N LYS A 90 -3.90 1.05 6.29
CA LYS A 90 -5.22 1.53 6.74
C LYS A 90 -5.18 2.97 7.24
N TYR A 91 -4.43 3.23 8.31
CA TYR A 91 -4.39 4.56 8.95
C TYR A 91 -3.56 5.55 8.14
N GLY A 92 -2.47 5.10 7.49
CA GLY A 92 -1.69 5.94 6.59
C GLY A 92 -2.53 6.47 5.45
N CYS A 93 -3.27 5.61 4.75
CA CYS A 93 -4.17 6.01 3.68
C CYS A 93 -5.37 6.82 4.19
N LYS A 94 -5.88 6.51 5.40
CA LYS A 94 -6.94 7.29 6.06
C LYS A 94 -6.55 8.76 6.24
N GLU A 95 -5.31 9.04 6.62
CA GLU A 95 -4.81 10.41 6.79
C GLU A 95 -4.44 11.04 5.45
N SER A 96 -3.67 10.35 4.60
CA SER A 96 -3.00 10.94 3.45
C SER A 96 -3.90 11.13 2.23
N LEU A 97 -4.96 10.32 2.04
CA LEU A 97 -5.86 10.47 0.89
C LEU A 97 -6.59 11.80 0.88
N VAL A 98 -7.31 12.10 1.96
CA VAL A 98 -8.11 13.32 2.06
C VAL A 98 -7.22 14.56 2.09
N ASP A 99 -6.02 14.47 2.70
CA ASP A 99 -5.01 15.52 2.65
C ASP A 99 -4.60 15.82 1.21
N ALA A 100 -4.29 14.79 0.41
CA ALA A 100 -3.90 14.94 -0.99
C ALA A 100 -5.00 15.57 -1.85
N ILE A 101 -6.25 15.09 -1.73
CA ILE A 101 -7.38 15.64 -2.49
C ILE A 101 -7.61 17.11 -2.13
N ARG A 102 -7.55 17.47 -0.83
CA ARG A 102 -7.74 18.86 -0.38
C ARG A 102 -6.64 19.79 -0.87
N ARG A 103 -5.37 19.38 -0.77
CA ARG A 103 -4.24 20.17 -1.27
C ARG A 103 -4.30 20.38 -2.77
N SER A 104 -4.79 19.38 -3.50
CA SER A 104 -4.88 19.44 -4.96
C SER A 104 -6.00 20.32 -5.46
N THR A 105 -7.16 20.32 -4.81
CA THR A 105 -8.42 20.81 -5.43
C THR A 105 -9.18 21.84 -4.60
N ASP A 106 -8.87 22.03 -3.33
CA ASP A 106 -9.66 22.84 -2.38
C ASP A 106 -11.14 22.43 -2.30
N VAL A 107 -11.49 21.22 -2.75
CA VAL A 107 -12.89 20.76 -2.80
C VAL A 107 -13.45 20.56 -1.40
N MET A 108 -14.69 20.99 -1.20
CA MET A 108 -15.46 20.65 0.00
C MET A 108 -15.92 19.20 -0.11
N MET A 109 -15.48 18.33 0.81
CA MET A 109 -15.83 16.90 0.81
C MET A 109 -17.28 16.64 1.22
N ALA A 110 -17.78 17.44 2.17
CA ALA A 110 -19.12 17.24 2.71
C ALA A 110 -20.19 17.29 1.62
N GLY A 111 -21.05 16.28 1.58
CA GLY A 111 -22.12 16.13 0.61
C GLY A 111 -21.71 15.55 -0.76
N LYS A 112 -20.42 15.41 -1.03
CA LYS A 112 -19.93 14.77 -2.26
C LYS A 112 -20.22 13.27 -2.25
N VAL A 113 -20.40 12.70 -3.44
CA VAL A 113 -20.41 11.24 -3.64
C VAL A 113 -18.99 10.82 -3.98
N ALA A 114 -18.39 9.95 -3.16
CA ALA A 114 -17.07 9.41 -3.39
C ALA A 114 -17.17 7.91 -3.65
N VAL A 115 -16.62 7.45 -4.76
CA VAL A 115 -16.50 6.03 -5.10
C VAL A 115 -15.10 5.57 -4.73
N VAL A 116 -14.99 4.50 -3.94
CA VAL A 116 -13.74 3.83 -3.57
C VAL A 116 -13.73 2.44 -4.20
N ALA A 117 -12.82 2.20 -5.12
CA ALA A 117 -12.63 0.89 -5.72
C ALA A 117 -11.65 0.07 -4.89
N GLY A 118 -12.14 -1.05 -4.35
CA GLY A 118 -11.43 -1.91 -3.42
C GLY A 118 -11.77 -1.63 -1.96
N TYR A 119 -11.91 -2.70 -1.14
CA TYR A 119 -12.18 -2.61 0.30
C TYR A 119 -11.22 -3.49 1.13
N GLY A 120 -9.97 -3.61 0.66
CA GLY A 120 -8.82 -4.05 1.46
C GLY A 120 -8.44 -3.00 2.52
N ASP A 121 -7.29 -3.12 3.15
CA ASP A 121 -6.87 -2.17 4.20
C ASP A 121 -6.78 -0.72 3.69
N VAL A 122 -6.24 -0.52 2.49
CA VAL A 122 -6.18 0.80 1.83
C VAL A 122 -7.57 1.36 1.56
N GLY A 123 -8.46 0.56 0.98
CA GLY A 123 -9.84 0.96 0.70
C GLY A 123 -10.65 1.26 1.96
N LYS A 124 -10.49 0.47 3.02
CA LYS A 124 -11.12 0.71 4.34
C LYS A 124 -10.68 2.04 4.95
N GLY A 125 -9.39 2.31 4.94
CA GLY A 125 -8.85 3.60 5.40
C GLY A 125 -9.39 4.75 4.59
N SER A 126 -9.36 4.63 3.27
CA SER A 126 -9.84 5.65 2.31
C SER A 126 -11.33 5.94 2.47
N ALA A 127 -12.17 4.90 2.50
CA ALA A 127 -13.62 5.04 2.68
C ALA A 127 -13.96 5.71 4.02
N ALA A 128 -13.32 5.28 5.11
CA ALA A 128 -13.53 5.85 6.44
C ALA A 128 -13.13 7.33 6.51
N SER A 129 -12.04 7.75 5.86
CA SER A 129 -11.62 9.15 5.85
C SER A 129 -12.54 10.04 5.04
N LEU A 130 -12.99 9.58 3.88
CA LEU A 130 -13.98 10.30 3.05
C LEU A 130 -15.32 10.45 3.77
N GLN A 131 -15.82 9.38 4.41
CA GLN A 131 -17.01 9.42 5.24
C GLN A 131 -16.85 10.37 6.43
N GLY A 132 -15.70 10.30 7.13
CA GLY A 132 -15.36 11.21 8.23
C GLY A 132 -15.29 12.68 7.83
N ALA A 133 -14.95 12.97 6.56
CA ALA A 133 -14.97 14.30 5.98
C ALA A 133 -16.37 14.73 5.48
N GLY A 134 -17.39 13.88 5.65
CA GLY A 134 -18.80 14.17 5.31
C GLY A 134 -19.20 13.76 3.89
N ALA A 135 -18.40 13.00 3.17
CA ALA A 135 -18.76 12.44 1.88
C ALA A 135 -19.73 11.24 2.04
N ARG A 136 -20.57 11.03 1.04
CA ARG A 136 -21.36 9.81 0.87
C ARG A 136 -20.51 8.82 0.07
N VAL A 137 -20.13 7.69 0.68
CA VAL A 137 -19.19 6.77 0.08
C VAL A 137 -19.91 5.57 -0.52
N ILE A 138 -19.55 5.24 -1.76
CA ILE A 138 -19.92 4.01 -2.47
C ILE A 138 -18.63 3.20 -2.64
N VAL A 139 -18.69 1.91 -2.37
CA VAL A 139 -17.56 0.97 -2.53
C VAL A 139 -17.83 0.09 -3.75
N THR A 140 -16.79 -0.20 -4.51
CA THR A 140 -16.81 -1.28 -5.53
C THR A 140 -15.83 -2.36 -5.11
N GLU A 141 -16.24 -3.63 -5.14
CA GLU A 141 -15.42 -4.73 -4.64
C GLU A 141 -15.73 -6.04 -5.38
N ILE A 142 -14.72 -6.88 -5.55
CA ILE A 142 -14.86 -8.22 -6.17
C ILE A 142 -14.88 -9.34 -5.13
N ASP A 143 -14.20 -9.14 -3.99
CA ASP A 143 -14.17 -10.11 -2.90
C ASP A 143 -15.49 -10.06 -2.11
N PRO A 144 -16.25 -11.18 -2.01
CA PRO A 144 -17.54 -11.17 -1.33
C PRO A 144 -17.43 -10.91 0.17
N ILE A 145 -16.30 -11.24 0.82
CA ILE A 145 -16.09 -10.98 2.24
C ILE A 145 -15.85 -9.48 2.46
N CYS A 146 -14.97 -8.88 1.66
CA CYS A 146 -14.71 -7.44 1.73
C CYS A 146 -15.97 -6.64 1.36
N ALA A 147 -16.73 -7.06 0.36
CA ALA A 147 -18.00 -6.43 0.00
C ALA A 147 -19.03 -6.50 1.15
N LEU A 148 -19.13 -7.65 1.83
CA LEU A 148 -19.99 -7.80 2.99
C LEU A 148 -19.54 -6.91 4.15
N GLN A 149 -18.23 -6.82 4.41
CA GLN A 149 -17.69 -5.91 5.42
C GLN A 149 -18.02 -4.45 5.10
N ALA A 150 -17.85 -4.02 3.84
CA ALA A 150 -18.21 -2.67 3.41
C ALA A 150 -19.69 -2.35 3.68
N ALA A 151 -20.58 -3.29 3.38
CA ALA A 151 -22.02 -3.15 3.65
C ALA A 151 -22.33 -3.09 5.16
N MET A 152 -21.64 -3.89 6.00
CA MET A 152 -21.79 -3.85 7.45
C MET A 152 -21.23 -2.56 8.06
N ASP A 153 -20.19 -1.99 7.47
CA ASP A 153 -19.64 -0.67 7.86
C ASP A 153 -20.51 0.51 7.40
N GLY A 154 -21.64 0.22 6.73
CA GLY A 154 -22.67 1.20 6.34
C GLY A 154 -22.43 1.85 4.98
N PHE A 155 -21.58 1.27 4.14
CA PHE A 155 -21.35 1.76 2.78
C PHE A 155 -22.29 1.08 1.78
N GLU A 156 -22.69 1.83 0.77
CA GLU A 156 -23.34 1.25 -0.40
C GLU A 156 -22.29 0.53 -1.25
N VAL A 157 -22.61 -0.70 -1.71
CA VAL A 157 -21.72 -1.49 -2.56
C VAL A 157 -22.36 -1.65 -3.93
N LYS A 158 -21.68 -1.18 -4.98
CA LYS A 158 -22.16 -1.20 -6.38
C LYS A 158 -21.07 -1.70 -7.34
N LYS A 159 -21.46 -2.04 -8.55
CA LYS A 159 -20.52 -2.17 -9.67
C LYS A 159 -20.04 -0.79 -10.12
N MET A 160 -18.81 -0.69 -10.67
CA MET A 160 -18.22 0.57 -11.10
C MET A 160 -19.11 1.30 -12.12
N GLU A 161 -19.68 0.59 -13.09
CA GLU A 161 -20.53 1.18 -14.13
C GLU A 161 -21.76 1.91 -13.55
N ASN A 162 -22.27 1.41 -12.42
CA ASN A 162 -23.43 2.01 -11.75
C ASN A 162 -23.04 3.12 -10.77
N ALA A 163 -21.82 3.08 -10.23
CA ALA A 163 -21.35 4.04 -9.23
C ALA A 163 -20.75 5.29 -9.85
N VAL A 164 -20.00 5.14 -10.95
CA VAL A 164 -19.19 6.21 -11.53
C VAL A 164 -20.01 7.41 -12.04
N SER A 165 -21.24 7.16 -12.51
CA SER A 165 -22.13 8.21 -13.00
C SER A 165 -22.69 9.12 -11.87
N GLU A 166 -22.63 8.66 -10.62
CA GLU A 166 -23.04 9.44 -9.44
C GLU A 166 -21.84 10.12 -8.76
N ALA A 167 -20.61 9.74 -9.10
CA ALA A 167 -19.40 10.14 -8.40
C ALA A 167 -19.01 11.61 -8.65
N ASP A 168 -18.65 12.30 -7.58
CA ASP A 168 -17.90 13.55 -7.61
C ASP A 168 -16.40 13.30 -7.43
N ILE A 169 -16.05 12.21 -6.74
CA ILE A 169 -14.67 11.77 -6.49
C ILE A 169 -14.60 10.26 -6.74
N VAL A 170 -13.58 9.81 -7.47
CA VAL A 170 -13.28 8.40 -7.71
C VAL A 170 -11.86 8.10 -7.23
N VAL A 171 -11.73 7.10 -6.36
CA VAL A 171 -10.46 6.66 -5.79
C VAL A 171 -10.25 5.18 -6.11
N THR A 172 -9.13 4.82 -6.70
CA THR A 172 -8.74 3.43 -6.91
C THR A 172 -7.77 2.96 -5.82
N ALA A 173 -7.98 1.75 -5.30
CA ALA A 173 -7.25 1.18 -4.17
C ALA A 173 -7.24 -0.36 -4.22
N THR A 174 -7.16 -0.94 -5.42
CA THR A 174 -7.35 -2.38 -5.64
C THR A 174 -6.04 -3.16 -5.74
N GLY A 175 -4.93 -2.48 -6.05
CA GLY A 175 -3.66 -3.13 -6.40
C GLY A 175 -3.71 -3.94 -7.71
N ASN A 176 -4.75 -3.72 -8.53
CA ASN A 176 -4.95 -4.39 -9.82
C ASN A 176 -4.77 -3.37 -10.96
N LYS A 177 -5.14 -3.69 -12.17
CA LYS A 177 -5.04 -2.82 -13.34
C LYS A 177 -6.40 -2.58 -13.99
N ASP A 178 -6.49 -1.52 -14.79
CA ASP A 178 -7.64 -1.22 -15.65
C ASP A 178 -8.97 -1.15 -14.88
N ILE A 179 -8.96 -0.55 -13.69
CA ILE A 179 -10.15 -0.36 -12.86
C ILE A 179 -11.01 0.77 -13.42
N ILE A 180 -10.38 1.88 -13.78
CA ILE A 180 -11.02 2.99 -14.49
C ILE A 180 -10.56 2.97 -15.95
N LYS A 181 -11.50 2.73 -16.87
CA LYS A 181 -11.29 2.65 -18.31
C LYS A 181 -12.01 3.76 -19.03
N GLY A 182 -11.77 3.90 -20.34
CA GLY A 182 -12.41 4.87 -21.21
C GLY A 182 -13.93 4.98 -21.02
N GLN A 183 -14.63 3.85 -21.02
CA GLN A 183 -16.08 3.79 -20.80
C GLN A 183 -16.53 4.41 -19.47
N HIS A 184 -15.71 4.34 -18.43
CA HIS A 184 -16.03 4.92 -17.13
C HIS A 184 -15.86 6.45 -17.17
N PHE A 185 -14.81 6.97 -17.82
CA PHE A 185 -14.63 8.42 -18.03
C PHE A 185 -15.80 9.04 -18.79
N GLU A 186 -16.32 8.34 -19.82
CA GLU A 186 -17.48 8.81 -20.59
C GLU A 186 -18.75 8.92 -19.75
N LEU A 187 -18.90 8.08 -18.70
CA LEU A 187 -20.06 8.08 -17.78
C LEU A 187 -19.94 9.10 -16.64
N MET A 188 -18.73 9.57 -16.33
CA MET A 188 -18.49 10.50 -15.22
C MET A 188 -19.28 11.80 -15.35
N LYS A 189 -19.51 12.47 -14.23
CA LYS A 189 -20.06 13.83 -14.19
C LYS A 189 -19.00 14.86 -14.57
N ASP A 190 -19.44 16.04 -14.92
CA ASP A 190 -18.57 17.21 -15.06
C ASP A 190 -17.84 17.50 -13.75
N LYS A 191 -16.53 17.79 -13.84
CA LYS A 191 -15.64 18.07 -12.70
C LYS A 191 -15.44 16.89 -11.73
N THR A 192 -15.65 15.65 -12.18
CA THR A 192 -15.29 14.47 -11.37
C THR A 192 -13.77 14.46 -11.14
N ILE A 193 -13.37 14.30 -9.88
CA ILE A 193 -11.99 14.15 -9.45
C ILE A 193 -11.64 12.66 -9.45
N VAL A 194 -10.58 12.28 -10.15
CA VAL A 194 -10.11 10.88 -10.25
C VAL A 194 -8.70 10.80 -9.71
N CYS A 195 -8.45 9.85 -8.81
CA CYS A 195 -7.13 9.62 -8.23
C CYS A 195 -6.91 8.16 -7.86
N ASN A 196 -5.65 7.78 -7.74
CA ASN A 196 -5.21 6.46 -7.32
C ASN A 196 -4.43 6.55 -6.00
N ILE A 197 -4.68 5.61 -5.10
CA ILE A 197 -3.90 5.40 -3.88
C ILE A 197 -3.35 3.96 -3.79
N GLY A 198 -3.54 3.17 -4.83
CA GLY A 198 -2.86 1.90 -5.05
C GLY A 198 -1.39 2.12 -5.44
N HIS A 199 -0.56 1.10 -5.28
CA HIS A 199 0.89 1.22 -5.44
C HIS A 199 1.32 1.67 -6.86
N PHE A 200 0.72 1.11 -7.90
CA PHE A 200 1.05 1.43 -9.29
C PHE A 200 0.01 2.30 -9.97
N ASP A 201 0.43 2.98 -11.02
CA ASP A 201 -0.36 3.90 -11.85
C ASP A 201 -1.24 3.22 -12.90
N ASN A 202 -1.30 1.90 -12.92
CA ASN A 202 -2.02 1.10 -13.92
C ASN A 202 -3.50 0.83 -13.57
N GLU A 203 -3.98 1.29 -12.41
CA GLU A 203 -5.39 1.16 -12.03
C GLU A 203 -6.29 2.11 -12.86
N ILE A 204 -5.75 3.22 -13.33
CA ILE A 204 -6.45 4.22 -14.14
C ILE A 204 -5.85 4.22 -15.54
N ASP A 205 -6.67 4.00 -16.55
CA ASP A 205 -6.23 4.00 -17.97
C ASP A 205 -5.97 5.44 -18.47
N VAL A 206 -4.86 6.02 -17.97
CA VAL A 206 -4.40 7.36 -18.37
C VAL A 206 -3.98 7.36 -19.85
N ALA A 207 -3.46 6.24 -20.35
CA ALA A 207 -3.08 6.11 -21.74
C ALA A 207 -4.28 6.30 -22.70
N TRP A 208 -5.47 5.83 -22.29
CA TRP A 208 -6.70 6.11 -23.04
C TRP A 208 -7.06 7.61 -23.04
N LEU A 209 -6.94 8.29 -21.88
CA LEU A 209 -7.17 9.75 -21.81
C LEU A 209 -6.19 10.50 -22.71
N ASP A 210 -4.90 10.20 -22.66
CA ASP A 210 -3.88 10.87 -23.47
C ASP A 210 -4.08 10.60 -24.96
N SER A 211 -4.47 9.38 -25.36
CA SER A 211 -4.66 9.02 -26.76
C SER A 211 -5.93 9.60 -27.35
N ASN A 212 -7.02 9.70 -26.59
CA ASN A 212 -8.34 10.11 -27.11
C ASN A 212 -8.65 11.58 -26.80
N HIS A 213 -8.13 12.12 -25.70
CA HIS A 213 -8.46 13.45 -25.16
C HIS A 213 -7.22 14.29 -24.80
N GLY A 214 -6.02 13.85 -25.15
CA GLY A 214 -4.77 14.54 -24.84
C GLY A 214 -4.69 15.97 -25.39
N ASN A 215 -5.40 16.24 -26.51
CA ASN A 215 -5.51 17.57 -27.09
C ASN A 215 -6.33 18.56 -26.25
N THR A 216 -7.11 18.07 -25.28
CA THR A 216 -7.89 18.88 -24.32
C THR A 216 -7.21 18.99 -22.96
N LYS A 217 -6.11 18.27 -22.74
CA LYS A 217 -5.36 18.27 -21.48
C LYS A 217 -4.90 19.67 -21.11
N THR A 218 -5.26 20.08 -19.91
CA THR A 218 -4.80 21.33 -19.30
C THR A 218 -4.28 21.07 -17.90
N THR A 219 -3.02 21.38 -17.64
CA THR A 219 -2.46 21.32 -16.29
C THR A 219 -2.90 22.54 -15.50
N ILE A 220 -3.77 22.34 -14.50
CA ILE A 220 -4.31 23.41 -13.64
C ILE A 220 -3.22 23.89 -12.68
N LYS A 221 -2.49 22.96 -12.08
CA LYS A 221 -1.31 23.16 -11.23
C LYS A 221 -0.47 21.87 -11.21
N PRO A 222 0.76 21.86 -10.69
CA PRO A 222 1.56 20.63 -10.62
C PRO A 222 0.76 19.46 -10.06
N GLN A 223 0.79 18.32 -10.75
CA GLN A 223 0.09 17.08 -10.40
C GLN A 223 -1.46 17.15 -10.46
N VAL A 224 -2.02 18.15 -11.11
CA VAL A 224 -3.48 18.31 -11.31
C VAL A 224 -3.75 18.63 -12.76
N ASP A 225 -4.18 17.62 -13.50
CA ASP A 225 -4.53 17.74 -14.92
C ASP A 225 -6.05 17.66 -15.11
N MET A 226 -6.54 18.36 -16.12
CA MET A 226 -7.93 18.33 -16.53
C MET A 226 -8.02 17.90 -18.00
N TYR A 227 -8.91 16.96 -18.28
CA TYR A 227 -9.24 16.49 -19.62
C TYR A 227 -10.71 16.75 -19.91
N THR A 228 -11.07 17.14 -21.13
CA THR A 228 -12.47 17.25 -21.54
C THR A 228 -12.88 15.97 -22.27
N VAL A 229 -13.85 15.24 -21.70
CA VAL A 229 -14.41 14.00 -22.24
C VAL A 229 -15.92 14.19 -22.44
N ASN A 230 -16.43 14.11 -23.67
CA ASN A 230 -17.85 14.31 -24.01
C ASN A 230 -18.43 15.59 -23.39
N ASP A 231 -17.77 16.73 -23.60
CA ASP A 231 -18.15 18.07 -23.08
C ASP A 231 -18.17 18.18 -21.54
N LYS A 232 -17.56 17.24 -20.83
CA LYS A 232 -17.40 17.25 -19.37
C LYS A 232 -15.91 17.27 -19.02
N ASP A 233 -15.55 18.06 -18.04
CA ASP A 233 -14.18 18.10 -17.55
C ASP A 233 -13.94 17.06 -16.48
N ILE A 234 -12.89 16.28 -16.60
CA ILE A 234 -12.44 15.29 -15.64
C ILE A 234 -11.10 15.76 -15.05
N ILE A 235 -10.98 15.79 -13.75
CA ILE A 235 -9.78 16.22 -13.04
C ILE A 235 -9.00 14.99 -12.60
N LEU A 236 -7.83 14.77 -13.17
CA LEU A 236 -6.93 13.67 -12.83
C LEU A 236 -5.83 14.17 -11.89
N LEU A 237 -5.65 13.50 -10.74
CA LEU A 237 -4.60 13.82 -9.79
C LEU A 237 -3.39 12.90 -9.96
N ALA A 238 -2.19 13.48 -9.79
CA ALA A 238 -0.90 12.80 -9.83
C ALA A 238 -0.67 11.92 -11.07
N GLU A 239 -1.33 12.25 -12.19
CA GLU A 239 -1.26 11.46 -13.44
C GLU A 239 -1.62 9.97 -13.25
N GLY A 240 -2.53 9.65 -12.31
CA GLY A 240 -2.91 8.28 -11.96
C GLY A 240 -1.94 7.56 -11.02
N ARG A 241 -0.79 8.18 -10.68
CA ARG A 241 0.16 7.65 -9.69
C ARG A 241 -0.36 7.83 -8.27
N LEU A 242 0.40 7.36 -7.27
CA LEU A 242 0.08 7.51 -5.84
C LEU A 242 -0.24 8.96 -5.47
N VAL A 243 -1.52 9.25 -5.26
CA VAL A 243 -2.01 10.62 -5.03
C VAL A 243 -1.46 11.23 -3.74
N ASN A 244 -1.28 10.43 -2.70
CA ASN A 244 -0.76 10.87 -1.42
C ASN A 244 0.72 11.29 -1.47
N LEU A 245 1.49 10.76 -2.41
CA LEU A 245 2.88 11.17 -2.66
C LEU A 245 2.95 12.29 -3.70
N GLY A 246 2.20 12.18 -4.80
CA GLY A 246 2.22 13.18 -5.87
C GLY A 246 1.61 14.52 -5.47
N CYS A 247 0.55 14.50 -4.68
CA CYS A 247 -0.23 15.69 -4.32
C CYS A 247 -0.12 16.12 -2.84
N ALA A 248 0.55 15.32 -2.00
CA ALA A 248 0.75 15.62 -0.58
C ALA A 248 2.15 15.16 -0.12
N THR A 249 2.28 14.80 1.13
CA THR A 249 3.56 14.45 1.78
C THR A 249 3.62 12.98 2.23
N GLY A 250 2.73 12.13 1.71
CA GLY A 250 2.63 10.72 2.07
C GLY A 250 2.02 10.47 3.44
N HIS A 251 2.31 9.31 4.01
CA HIS A 251 1.79 8.90 5.30
C HIS A 251 2.44 9.65 6.47
N PRO A 252 1.71 9.84 7.59
CA PRO A 252 2.27 10.46 8.79
C PRO A 252 3.45 9.68 9.36
N SER A 253 4.44 10.40 9.91
CA SER A 253 5.68 9.81 10.45
C SER A 253 5.42 8.76 11.52
N PHE A 254 4.39 8.92 12.35
CA PHE A 254 4.07 7.97 13.41
C PHE A 254 3.65 6.60 12.85
N VAL A 255 2.82 6.58 11.82
CA VAL A 255 2.40 5.32 11.20
C VAL A 255 3.54 4.67 10.42
N MET A 256 4.36 5.47 9.74
CA MET A 256 5.55 4.99 9.04
C MET A 256 6.62 4.46 10.00
N SER A 257 6.68 4.98 11.23
CA SER A 257 7.55 4.44 12.26
C SER A 257 7.24 2.96 12.58
N ASN A 258 5.99 2.53 12.52
CA ASN A 258 5.64 1.11 12.66
C ASN A 258 6.25 0.28 11.53
N SER A 259 6.07 0.69 10.28
CA SER A 259 6.63 0.02 9.10
C SER A 259 8.15 -0.05 9.16
N PHE A 260 8.83 1.06 9.44
CA PHE A 260 10.29 1.10 9.50
C PHE A 260 10.87 0.32 10.68
N THR A 261 10.14 0.23 11.79
CA THR A 261 10.54 -0.63 12.92
C THR A 261 10.40 -2.10 12.55
N ASN A 262 9.33 -2.50 11.83
CA ASN A 262 9.20 -3.85 11.28
C ASN A 262 10.38 -4.18 10.36
N GLN A 263 10.72 -3.29 9.42
CA GLN A 263 11.86 -3.45 8.52
C GLN A 263 13.17 -3.63 9.29
N THR A 264 13.42 -2.74 10.26
CA THR A 264 14.64 -2.81 11.06
C THR A 264 14.75 -4.13 11.83
N LEU A 265 13.67 -4.59 12.44
CA LEU A 265 13.66 -5.86 13.18
C LEU A 265 13.84 -7.07 12.25
N ALA A 266 13.23 -7.04 11.05
CA ALA A 266 13.42 -8.08 10.04
C ALA A 266 14.86 -8.15 9.54
N GLN A 267 15.48 -7.00 9.27
CA GLN A 267 16.89 -6.93 8.88
C GLN A 267 17.81 -7.49 9.97
N LEU A 268 17.56 -7.15 11.25
CA LEU A 268 18.31 -7.68 12.38
C LEU A 268 18.10 -9.18 12.57
N GLU A 269 16.86 -9.67 12.37
CA GLU A 269 16.53 -11.09 12.45
C GLU A 269 17.28 -11.88 11.36
N LEU A 270 17.20 -11.46 10.11
CA LEU A 270 17.92 -12.10 9.01
C LEU A 270 19.44 -12.01 9.16
N TRP A 271 19.96 -10.87 9.65
CA TRP A 271 21.38 -10.71 9.85
C TRP A 271 21.97 -11.67 10.88
N ASN A 272 21.26 -11.85 12.01
CA ASN A 272 21.74 -12.65 13.13
C ASN A 272 21.40 -14.14 12.98
N ASN A 273 20.34 -14.49 12.29
CA ASN A 273 19.74 -15.81 12.29
C ASN A 273 19.50 -16.38 10.89
N SER A 274 20.17 -15.87 9.83
CA SER A 274 19.93 -16.30 8.45
C SER A 274 20.03 -17.82 8.25
N ASP A 275 20.87 -18.50 9.00
CA ASP A 275 21.05 -19.95 8.92
C ASP A 275 19.81 -20.76 9.35
N ASN A 276 18.87 -20.12 10.05
CA ASN A 276 17.60 -20.72 10.44
C ASN A 276 16.52 -20.63 9.36
N TYR A 277 16.77 -19.88 8.29
CA TYR A 277 15.83 -19.62 7.21
C TYR A 277 16.29 -20.30 5.91
N LYS A 278 15.34 -20.91 5.22
CA LYS A 278 15.55 -21.38 3.84
C LYS A 278 15.30 -20.24 2.86
N ASN A 279 15.56 -20.49 1.58
CA ASN A 279 15.26 -19.57 0.49
C ASN A 279 13.73 -19.55 0.20
N GLU A 280 12.98 -19.04 1.15
CA GLU A 280 11.51 -18.98 1.17
C GLU A 280 11.05 -17.59 1.66
N VAL A 281 9.78 -17.28 1.46
CA VAL A 281 9.16 -16.06 2.00
C VAL A 281 8.54 -16.37 3.36
N TYR A 282 8.91 -15.60 4.36
CA TYR A 282 8.48 -15.75 5.75
C TYR A 282 7.71 -14.51 6.21
N MET A 283 6.78 -14.72 7.14
CA MET A 283 6.21 -13.62 7.93
C MET A 283 7.21 -13.17 9.00
N LEU A 284 7.12 -11.89 9.39
CA LEU A 284 7.88 -11.44 10.56
C LEU A 284 7.41 -12.23 11.80
N PRO A 285 8.33 -12.81 12.59
CA PRO A 285 7.96 -13.54 13.80
C PRO A 285 7.03 -12.76 14.72
N LYS A 286 5.96 -13.38 15.21
CA LYS A 286 4.89 -12.71 15.97
C LYS A 286 5.38 -11.88 17.15
N HIS A 287 6.38 -12.38 17.87
CA HIS A 287 6.96 -11.66 18.99
C HIS A 287 7.68 -10.36 18.58
N LEU A 288 8.18 -10.27 17.34
CA LEU A 288 8.77 -9.05 16.80
C LEU A 288 7.68 -8.06 16.34
N ASP A 289 6.60 -8.56 15.73
CA ASP A 289 5.43 -7.74 15.38
C ASP A 289 4.80 -7.10 16.65
N GLU A 290 4.62 -7.88 17.73
CA GLU A 290 4.17 -7.35 19.04
C GLU A 290 5.16 -6.36 19.64
N LYS A 291 6.48 -6.59 19.49
CA LYS A 291 7.52 -5.65 19.93
C LYS A 291 7.42 -4.31 19.22
N VAL A 292 7.09 -4.29 17.92
CA VAL A 292 6.83 -3.04 17.19
C VAL A 292 5.72 -2.26 17.88
N ALA A 293 4.57 -2.91 18.18
CA ALA A 293 3.48 -2.25 18.88
C ALA A 293 3.91 -1.69 20.23
N LEU A 294 4.57 -2.51 21.05
CA LEU A 294 5.05 -2.11 22.39
C LEU A 294 5.93 -0.87 22.36
N LEU A 295 6.84 -0.76 21.38
CA LEU A 295 7.73 0.40 21.23
C LEU A 295 6.98 1.71 20.94
N HIS A 296 5.77 1.63 20.37
CA HIS A 296 4.98 2.80 20.00
C HIS A 296 3.93 3.21 21.06
N LEU A 297 3.49 2.29 21.92
CA LEU A 297 2.41 2.53 22.88
C LEU A 297 2.74 3.66 23.87
N ALA A 298 3.94 3.67 24.41
CA ALA A 298 4.38 4.71 25.35
C ALA A 298 4.30 6.12 24.76
N LYS A 299 4.53 6.26 23.45
CA LYS A 299 4.50 7.56 22.76
C LYS A 299 3.10 8.18 22.72
N ILE A 300 2.06 7.37 22.74
CA ILE A 300 0.66 7.81 22.71
C ILE A 300 -0.03 7.64 24.07
N GLY A 301 0.74 7.39 25.13
CA GLY A 301 0.22 7.33 26.51
C GLY A 301 -0.69 6.12 26.79
N VAL A 302 -0.49 5.00 26.08
CA VAL A 302 -1.26 3.77 26.32
C VAL A 302 -0.66 2.99 27.47
N GLU A 303 -1.52 2.59 28.41
CA GLU A 303 -1.22 1.67 29.50
C GLU A 303 -1.86 0.31 29.19
N LEU A 304 -1.05 -0.76 29.22
CA LEU A 304 -1.54 -2.11 28.98
C LEU A 304 -1.94 -2.79 30.29
N GLU A 305 -3.01 -3.59 30.25
CA GLU A 305 -3.33 -4.54 31.30
C GLU A 305 -2.29 -5.66 31.34
N SER A 306 -2.15 -6.28 32.52
CA SER A 306 -1.26 -7.41 32.76
C SER A 306 -2.04 -8.65 33.11
N LEU A 307 -1.67 -9.80 32.54
CA LEU A 307 -2.27 -11.07 32.91
C LEU A 307 -1.70 -11.57 34.30
N SER A 308 -2.58 -12.11 35.16
CA SER A 308 -2.12 -12.97 36.24
C SER A 308 -1.71 -14.34 35.67
N ASN A 309 -0.96 -15.12 36.45
CA ASN A 309 -0.61 -16.49 36.09
C ASN A 309 -1.87 -17.35 35.82
N ASP A 310 -2.89 -17.25 36.66
CA ASP A 310 -4.15 -17.99 36.52
C ASP A 310 -4.88 -17.61 35.22
N GLN A 311 -4.84 -16.34 34.83
CA GLN A 311 -5.43 -15.87 33.57
C GLN A 311 -4.64 -16.36 32.36
N ALA A 312 -3.32 -16.31 32.44
CA ALA A 312 -2.43 -16.79 31.37
C ALA A 312 -2.61 -18.31 31.16
N ASP A 313 -2.66 -19.09 32.24
CA ASP A 313 -2.90 -20.53 32.20
C ASP A 313 -4.29 -20.86 31.62
N TYR A 314 -5.32 -20.11 32.03
CA TYR A 314 -6.69 -20.32 31.53
C TYR A 314 -6.82 -20.16 30.00
N ILE A 315 -6.12 -19.21 29.42
CA ILE A 315 -6.14 -18.97 27.96
C ILE A 315 -4.98 -19.63 27.22
N GLY A 316 -4.07 -20.32 27.93
CA GLY A 316 -2.97 -21.09 27.35
C GLY A 316 -1.87 -20.24 26.70
N VAL A 317 -1.58 -19.07 27.27
CA VAL A 317 -0.49 -18.17 26.80
C VAL A 317 0.50 -17.89 27.93
N LYS A 318 1.65 -17.30 27.60
CA LYS A 318 2.58 -16.77 28.61
C LYS A 318 2.09 -15.40 29.11
N VAL A 319 2.44 -15.05 30.36
CA VAL A 319 2.11 -13.73 30.94
C VAL A 319 2.66 -12.58 30.05
N GLU A 320 3.84 -12.77 29.44
CA GLU A 320 4.51 -11.79 28.59
C GLU A 320 4.15 -11.90 27.11
N GLY A 321 3.26 -12.83 26.73
CA GLY A 321 2.88 -13.08 25.34
C GLY A 321 3.82 -14.07 24.60
N PRO A 322 3.70 -14.21 23.30
CA PRO A 322 2.68 -13.56 22.46
C PRO A 322 1.25 -14.01 22.82
N TYR A 323 0.31 -13.07 22.78
CA TYR A 323 -1.07 -13.28 23.22
C TYR A 323 -1.98 -13.92 22.17
N LYS A 324 -1.52 -13.99 20.94
CA LYS A 324 -2.25 -14.53 19.79
C LYS A 324 -1.35 -15.48 19.00
N PRO A 325 -1.93 -16.48 18.32
CA PRO A 325 -1.16 -17.38 17.45
C PRO A 325 -0.56 -16.64 16.26
N GLU A 326 0.44 -17.23 15.61
CA GLU A 326 1.17 -16.67 14.47
C GLU A 326 0.24 -16.21 13.33
N TYR A 327 -0.84 -16.92 13.06
CA TYR A 327 -1.80 -16.61 11.99
C TYR A 327 -2.87 -15.57 12.38
N TYR A 328 -2.89 -15.06 13.60
CA TYR A 328 -3.92 -14.11 14.02
C TYR A 328 -3.73 -12.75 13.37
N LEU A 329 -4.78 -12.28 12.68
CA LEU A 329 -4.81 -11.06 11.86
C LEU A 329 -3.79 -11.04 10.71
N SER A 330 -3.01 -12.11 10.49
CA SER A 330 -2.22 -12.20 9.28
C SER A 330 -3.15 -12.26 8.08
N LEU A 331 -2.89 -11.42 7.09
CA LEU A 331 -3.53 -11.51 5.80
C LEU A 331 -2.82 -12.62 5.03
N ILE A 332 -3.43 -13.79 4.96
CA ILE A 332 -3.04 -14.75 3.93
C ILE A 332 -3.68 -14.21 2.65
N HIS A 333 -2.95 -13.42 1.91
CA HIS A 333 -3.35 -13.09 0.56
C HIS A 333 -3.08 -14.31 -0.32
N ILE A 334 -4.15 -14.85 -0.81
CA ILE A 334 -4.14 -15.92 -1.82
C ILE A 334 -3.91 -15.28 -3.18
#